data_b53546ec6c83a281e4fa3638c542470b
#
_entry.id   b53546ec6c83a281e4fa3638c542470b
#
_cell.length_a   1.000
_cell.length_b   1.000
_cell.length_c   1.000
_cell.angle_alpha   90.00
_cell.angle_beta   90.00
_cell.angle_gamma   90.00
#
_symmetry.space_group_name_H-M   'P 1'
#
loop_
_entity.id
_entity.type
_entity.pdbx_description
1 polymer ?
#
loop_
_entity_poly.entity_id
_entity_poly.type
_entity_poly.pdbx_seq_one_letter_code
_entity_poly.pdbx_strand_id
1 'polypeptide(L)'
;MVETTSSRRGRISFDSFWDNFLGNAPEWYKRAIVGFLILNPLLLLLPQGHYIAGWVLVLEFIFTLAMALKCYPLQPGGLLAFEAIVFQLSSPDTVMHELVNAFPVILLLIFMVAGIYFMKDLLLFIFTKILLGVRSKALLSFLFCFVAAFLSAFLDALTVTAVVISVAVGFYSVYHRFASESGDHDEDVPELHRQDLDQFRSFLRGLVMHAAVGTALGGVTTTVGEPQNLLISEVMKWEFIEFFMVMAPVTLPVLAIGLFTCLMLEWTGWFGYGTKIPENVLAVLKEYDREETAERTGRDNASLIMQAVAALFLICALAFQLAAVGLVGLSVIVLQTALNGIVEEHQIGHAFEEALPFTALLAVFFTVVAVIHDQHLFTPVIDYVLSFEPHLQPGVFYIANGVLSAISDNVFVATVYISEVKEAYVAGDLMPGADESLRRQQFDLLAVAINTGTNIPSVATPNGQAAFLFLLTSSLAPLIRLSYGRMVFMALPYTLTMGITGWMAVQWILQ
;
A
#
# COMPACT_ATOMS: atom_id res chain seq x y z
N MET A 1 -4.91 17.90 50.04
CA MET A 1 -3.50 18.29 49.78
C MET A 1 -3.38 18.42 48.27
N VAL A 2 -3.51 19.62 47.75
CA VAL A 2 -3.36 19.93 46.32
C VAL A 2 -1.88 20.21 46.14
N GLU A 3 -1.14 19.25 45.59
CA GLU A 3 0.24 19.48 45.18
C GLU A 3 0.27 20.33 43.91
N THR A 4 0.87 21.45 44.06
CA THR A 4 1.14 22.51 43.12
C THR A 4 2.00 22.03 41.96
N THR A 5 1.42 21.74 40.82
CA THR A 5 2.08 21.62 39.52
C THR A 5 2.29 23.01 38.90
N SER A 6 3.00 23.88 39.57
CA SER A 6 3.43 25.16 38.99
C SER A 6 4.94 25.28 39.14
N SER A 7 5.65 25.34 38.03
CA SER A 7 6.96 25.91 37.75
C SER A 7 7.98 25.01 37.01
N ARG A 8 7.55 24.25 35.98
CA ARG A 8 8.51 23.74 34.99
C ARG A 8 8.37 24.46 33.62
N ARG A 9 7.67 25.59 33.55
CA ARG A 9 7.61 26.39 32.33
C ARG A 9 8.94 27.09 32.09
N GLY A 10 9.71 26.65 31.05
CA GLY A 10 10.84 27.38 30.48
C GLY A 10 12.26 26.87 30.79
N ARG A 11 12.46 25.81 31.55
CA ARG A 11 13.80 25.18 31.69
C ARG A 11 13.95 24.07 30.64
N ILE A 12 14.91 24.25 29.74
CA ILE A 12 15.36 23.20 28.83
C ILE A 12 16.07 22.16 29.66
N SER A 13 15.55 20.92 29.68
CA SER A 13 16.17 19.76 30.36
C SER A 13 16.42 18.66 29.33
N PHE A 14 17.25 17.68 29.64
CA PHE A 14 17.42 16.50 28.80
C PHE A 14 16.08 15.79 28.56
N ASP A 15 15.21 15.72 29.56
CA ASP A 15 13.87 15.14 29.43
C ASP A 15 13.06 15.84 28.34
N SER A 16 13.19 17.18 28.20
CA SER A 16 12.47 17.93 27.14
C SER A 16 12.94 17.56 25.73
N PHE A 17 14.23 17.26 25.54
CA PHE A 17 14.74 16.75 24.27
C PHE A 17 14.26 15.32 24.03
N TRP A 18 14.27 14.49 25.06
CA TRP A 18 13.80 13.11 24.97
C TRP A 18 12.31 13.01 24.68
N ASP A 19 11.49 13.86 25.28
CA ASP A 19 10.06 13.94 25.00
C ASP A 19 9.79 14.34 23.54
N ASN A 20 10.60 15.24 22.97
CA ASN A 20 10.49 15.64 21.56
C ASN A 20 11.00 14.58 20.59
N PHE A 21 11.99 13.75 20.99
CA PHE A 21 12.55 12.72 20.13
C PHE A 21 11.49 11.69 19.76
N LEU A 22 11.19 11.56 18.45
CA LEU A 22 10.15 10.71 17.88
C LEU A 22 8.74 10.92 18.50
N GLY A 23 8.48 12.07 19.08
CA GLY A 23 7.17 12.49 19.58
C GLY A 23 6.51 11.48 20.52
N ASN A 24 5.29 11.03 20.19
CA ASN A 24 4.50 10.11 21.02
C ASN A 24 4.85 8.63 20.83
N ALA A 25 5.95 8.29 20.17
CA ALA A 25 6.40 6.91 20.03
C ALA A 25 6.66 6.27 21.42
N PRO A 26 6.42 4.96 21.60
CA PRO A 26 6.67 4.28 22.87
C PRO A 26 8.11 4.40 23.32
N GLU A 27 8.35 4.54 24.64
CA GLU A 27 9.68 4.70 25.23
C GLU A 27 10.68 3.60 24.86
N TRP A 28 10.21 2.35 24.81
CA TRP A 28 11.05 1.23 24.40
C TRP A 28 11.51 1.38 22.94
N TYR A 29 10.65 1.94 22.08
CA TYR A 29 10.95 2.15 20.66
C TYR A 29 11.99 3.27 20.50
N LYS A 30 11.81 4.41 21.18
CA LYS A 30 12.80 5.50 21.21
C LYS A 30 14.19 5.00 21.62
N ARG A 31 14.24 4.18 22.68
CA ARG A 31 15.49 3.56 23.16
C ARG A 31 16.10 2.59 22.14
N ALA A 32 15.28 1.82 21.43
CA ALA A 32 15.75 0.92 20.37
C ALA A 32 16.41 1.72 19.25
N ILE A 33 15.76 2.80 18.74
CA ILE A 33 16.34 3.64 17.68
C ILE A 33 17.66 4.29 18.13
N VAL A 34 17.73 4.83 19.35
CA VAL A 34 19.01 5.36 19.87
C VAL A 34 20.07 4.24 20.00
N GLY A 35 19.64 3.04 20.41
CA GLY A 35 20.53 1.88 20.47
C GLY A 35 21.11 1.52 19.10
N PHE A 36 20.29 1.58 18.04
CA PHE A 36 20.72 1.34 16.66
C PHE A 36 21.75 2.38 16.20
N LEU A 37 21.46 3.67 16.40
CA LEU A 37 22.37 4.77 16.07
C LEU A 37 23.70 4.74 16.83
N ILE A 38 23.78 4.03 17.96
CA ILE A 38 25.03 3.80 18.69
C ILE A 38 25.71 2.52 18.21
N LEU A 39 24.94 1.50 17.87
CA LEU A 39 25.45 0.18 17.47
C LEU A 39 26.19 0.24 16.14
N ASN A 40 25.64 0.90 15.13
CA ASN A 40 26.21 0.94 13.78
C ASN A 40 27.65 1.49 13.76
N PRO A 41 27.97 2.66 14.37
CA PRO A 41 29.34 3.15 14.43
C PRO A 41 30.29 2.22 15.18
N LEU A 42 29.82 1.50 16.20
CA LEU A 42 30.63 0.53 16.93
C LEU A 42 30.96 -0.69 16.06
N LEU A 43 30.04 -1.13 15.23
CA LEU A 43 30.25 -2.24 14.30
C LEU A 43 31.35 -1.93 13.26
N LEU A 44 31.50 -0.68 12.86
CA LEU A 44 32.54 -0.25 11.93
C LEU A 44 33.97 -0.45 12.46
N LEU A 45 34.15 -0.59 13.78
CA LEU A 45 35.44 -0.88 14.40
C LEU A 45 35.84 -2.35 14.24
N LEU A 46 34.93 -3.22 13.78
CA LEU A 46 35.20 -4.65 13.58
C LEU A 46 35.87 -4.92 12.22
N PRO A 47 36.63 -6.03 12.10
CA PRO A 47 37.01 -6.54 10.78
C PRO A 47 35.76 -6.78 9.93
N GLN A 48 35.75 -6.30 8.68
CA GLN A 48 34.56 -6.28 7.79
C GLN A 48 33.39 -5.47 8.36
N GLY A 49 33.68 -4.45 9.16
CA GLY A 49 32.67 -3.65 9.89
C GLY A 49 31.62 -3.03 8.95
N HIS A 50 31.99 -2.58 7.77
CA HIS A 50 31.05 -2.00 6.79
C HIS A 50 30.01 -3.01 6.31
N TYR A 51 30.43 -4.25 5.98
CA TYR A 51 29.54 -5.33 5.59
C TYR A 51 28.57 -5.72 6.72
N ILE A 52 29.11 -5.88 7.95
CA ILE A 52 28.29 -6.23 9.12
C ILE A 52 27.33 -5.10 9.47
N ALA A 53 27.80 -3.85 9.52
CA ALA A 53 26.95 -2.69 9.77
C ALA A 53 25.88 -2.50 8.69
N GLY A 54 26.21 -2.78 7.41
CA GLY A 54 25.24 -2.76 6.33
C GLY A 54 24.07 -3.74 6.54
N TRP A 55 24.35 -4.99 6.90
CA TRP A 55 23.32 -5.98 7.22
C TRP A 55 22.50 -5.59 8.45
N VAL A 56 23.16 -5.09 9.51
CA VAL A 56 22.46 -4.64 10.72
C VAL A 56 21.54 -3.46 10.39
N LEU A 57 22.02 -2.48 9.64
CA LEU A 57 21.24 -1.32 9.20
C LEU A 57 20.00 -1.74 8.38
N VAL A 58 20.12 -2.71 7.48
CA VAL A 58 18.97 -3.25 6.73
C VAL A 58 17.95 -3.89 7.67
N LEU A 59 18.38 -4.68 8.66
CA LEU A 59 17.49 -5.31 9.63
C LEU A 59 16.82 -4.26 10.54
N GLU A 60 17.55 -3.23 10.96
CA GLU A 60 17.03 -2.11 11.73
C GLU A 60 16.02 -1.30 10.91
N PHE A 61 16.29 -1.10 9.65
CA PHE A 61 15.34 -0.44 8.75
C PHE A 61 14.06 -1.26 8.57
N ILE A 62 14.16 -2.57 8.32
CA ILE A 62 13.01 -3.49 8.29
C ILE A 62 12.23 -3.43 9.62
N PHE A 63 12.93 -3.34 10.75
CA PHE A 63 12.29 -3.16 12.05
C PHE A 63 11.48 -1.85 12.10
N THR A 64 11.99 -0.73 11.56
CA THR A 64 11.22 0.52 11.52
C THR A 64 9.96 0.40 10.67
N LEU A 65 10.02 -0.32 9.54
CA LEU A 65 8.86 -0.61 8.69
C LEU A 65 7.84 -1.52 9.40
N ALA A 66 8.32 -2.57 10.04
CA ALA A 66 7.48 -3.48 10.83
C ALA A 66 6.78 -2.78 12.00
N MET A 67 7.38 -1.72 12.53
CA MET A 67 6.84 -0.92 13.64
C MET A 67 6.11 0.36 13.18
N ALA A 68 5.70 0.45 11.92
CA ALA A 68 5.01 1.63 11.36
C ALA A 68 3.76 2.08 12.15
N LEU A 69 3.06 1.15 12.80
CA LEU A 69 1.95 1.46 13.73
C LEU A 69 2.38 2.17 15.03
N LYS A 70 3.67 2.16 15.37
CA LYS A 70 4.20 2.80 16.59
C LYS A 70 4.84 4.14 16.31
N CYS A 71 5.45 4.27 15.15
CA CYS A 71 6.07 5.50 14.66
C CYS A 71 6.12 5.40 13.13
N TYR A 72 5.72 6.47 12.44
CA TYR A 72 5.83 6.51 10.98
C TYR A 72 7.30 6.34 10.55
N PRO A 73 7.61 5.44 9.60
CA PRO A 73 8.99 5.01 9.35
C PRO A 73 9.94 6.08 8.81
N LEU A 74 9.41 7.19 8.29
CA LEU A 74 10.22 8.26 7.70
C LEU A 74 11.26 8.81 8.68
N GLN A 75 10.86 9.08 9.93
CA GLN A 75 11.76 9.69 10.89
C GLN A 75 12.84 8.69 11.39
N PRO A 76 12.48 7.53 11.94
CA PRO A 76 13.50 6.59 12.44
C PRO A 76 14.32 5.98 11.28
N GLY A 77 13.71 5.62 10.17
CA GLY A 77 14.41 5.13 8.98
C GLY A 77 15.30 6.20 8.34
N GLY A 78 14.85 7.46 8.32
CA GLY A 78 15.64 8.59 7.84
C GLY A 78 16.87 8.86 8.69
N LEU A 79 16.80 8.69 10.01
CA LEU A 79 17.97 8.79 10.90
C LEU A 79 19.01 7.71 10.59
N LEU A 80 18.57 6.46 10.36
CA LEU A 80 19.46 5.35 9.97
C LEU A 80 20.09 5.61 8.58
N ALA A 81 19.29 6.08 7.62
CA ALA A 81 19.78 6.44 6.29
C ALA A 81 20.79 7.59 6.32
N PHE A 82 20.54 8.61 7.13
CA PHE A 82 21.48 9.72 7.34
C PHE A 82 22.78 9.23 7.99
N GLU A 83 22.68 8.38 9.00
CA GLU A 83 23.83 7.73 9.65
C GLU A 83 24.68 6.94 8.65
N ALA A 84 24.04 6.16 7.76
CA ALA A 84 24.73 5.39 6.75
C ALA A 84 25.59 6.25 5.81
N ILE A 85 25.12 7.44 5.43
CA ILE A 85 25.88 8.39 4.62
C ILE A 85 27.03 8.99 5.44
N VAL A 86 26.79 9.41 6.70
CA VAL A 86 27.79 10.02 7.58
C VAL A 86 28.97 9.08 7.83
N PHE A 87 28.68 7.79 8.02
CA PHE A 87 29.69 6.77 8.26
C PHE A 87 30.17 6.04 7.01
N GLN A 88 29.82 6.55 5.82
CA GLN A 88 30.30 6.06 4.52
C GLN A 88 29.96 4.58 4.25
N LEU A 89 28.82 4.10 4.75
CA LEU A 89 28.26 2.81 4.31
C LEU A 89 27.79 2.89 2.86
N SER A 90 27.37 4.08 2.43
CA SER A 90 27.12 4.43 1.03
C SER A 90 27.57 5.85 0.73
N SER A 91 27.86 6.14 -0.54
CA SER A 91 28.25 7.47 -0.98
C SER A 91 27.03 8.33 -1.32
N PRO A 92 27.08 9.67 -1.13
CA PRO A 92 26.04 10.56 -1.61
C PRO A 92 25.77 10.44 -3.12
N ASP A 93 26.80 10.11 -3.91
CA ASP A 93 26.68 9.96 -5.35
C ASP A 93 25.90 8.69 -5.72
N THR A 94 26.14 7.58 -5.02
CA THR A 94 25.35 6.34 -5.17
C THR A 94 23.89 6.59 -4.81
N VAL A 95 23.62 7.25 -3.68
CA VAL A 95 22.25 7.61 -3.27
C VAL A 95 21.56 8.47 -4.33
N MET A 96 22.26 9.48 -4.86
CA MET A 96 21.70 10.32 -5.92
C MET A 96 21.43 9.52 -7.20
N HIS A 97 22.30 8.59 -7.54
CA HIS A 97 22.11 7.71 -8.70
C HIS A 97 20.83 6.85 -8.54
N GLU A 98 20.61 6.25 -7.36
CA GLU A 98 19.40 5.49 -7.07
C GLU A 98 18.14 6.36 -7.18
N LEU A 99 18.16 7.59 -6.62
CA LEU A 99 17.05 8.52 -6.71
C LEU A 99 16.73 8.94 -8.15
N VAL A 100 17.76 9.17 -8.98
CA VAL A 100 17.57 9.50 -10.40
C VAL A 100 16.97 8.34 -11.17
N ASN A 101 17.41 7.10 -10.91
CA ASN A 101 16.84 5.91 -11.52
C ASN A 101 15.36 5.72 -11.13
N ALA A 102 14.99 6.10 -9.91
CA ALA A 102 13.62 6.00 -9.39
C ALA A 102 12.76 7.24 -9.69
N PHE A 103 13.28 8.24 -10.41
CA PHE A 103 12.56 9.48 -10.66
C PHE A 103 11.16 9.30 -11.30
N PRO A 104 10.94 8.38 -12.27
CA PRO A 104 9.60 8.10 -12.78
C PRO A 104 8.60 7.65 -11.70
N VAL A 105 9.06 6.85 -10.72
CA VAL A 105 8.24 6.40 -9.58
C VAL A 105 7.91 7.56 -8.65
N ILE A 106 8.87 8.45 -8.39
CA ILE A 106 8.66 9.68 -7.61
C ILE A 106 7.61 10.56 -8.28
N LEU A 107 7.70 10.76 -9.60
CA LEU A 107 6.70 11.54 -10.35
C LEU A 107 5.32 10.88 -10.34
N LEU A 108 5.25 9.55 -10.45
CA LEU A 108 4.00 8.82 -10.30
C LEU A 108 3.35 9.12 -8.94
N LEU A 109 4.09 8.95 -7.86
CA LEU A 109 3.56 9.17 -6.51
C LEU A 109 3.08 10.61 -6.31
N ILE A 110 3.85 11.60 -6.76
CA ILE A 110 3.49 13.01 -6.58
C ILE A 110 2.26 13.37 -7.41
N PHE A 111 2.26 13.09 -8.71
CA PHE A 111 1.23 13.62 -9.61
C PHE A 111 0.04 12.69 -9.80
N MET A 112 0.26 11.37 -9.78
CA MET A 112 -0.86 10.45 -9.96
C MET A 112 -1.76 10.44 -8.72
N VAL A 113 -1.19 10.32 -7.51
CA VAL A 113 -1.96 10.35 -6.26
C VAL A 113 -2.71 11.67 -6.12
N ALA A 114 -2.04 12.82 -6.37
CA ALA A 114 -2.70 14.12 -6.36
C ALA A 114 -3.78 14.26 -7.46
N GLY A 115 -3.57 13.68 -8.65
CA GLY A 115 -4.57 13.65 -9.72
C GLY A 115 -5.83 12.88 -9.36
N ILE A 116 -5.65 11.75 -8.71
CA ILE A 116 -6.76 10.87 -8.28
C ILE A 116 -7.54 11.50 -7.13
N TYR A 117 -6.90 12.29 -6.26
CA TYR A 117 -7.58 13.05 -5.20
C TYR A 117 -8.79 13.83 -5.72
N PHE A 118 -8.68 14.45 -6.90
CA PHE A 118 -9.77 15.20 -7.52
C PHE A 118 -10.88 14.33 -8.13
N MET A 119 -10.74 13.01 -8.15
CA MET A 119 -11.78 12.06 -8.57
C MET A 119 -12.51 11.40 -7.39
N LYS A 120 -12.23 11.84 -6.17
CA LYS A 120 -12.76 11.27 -4.93
C LYS A 120 -14.28 11.22 -4.89
N ASP A 121 -14.97 12.27 -5.35
CA ASP A 121 -16.44 12.36 -5.29
C ASP A 121 -17.09 11.32 -6.22
N LEU A 122 -16.51 11.08 -7.41
CA LEU A 122 -16.97 10.03 -8.31
C LEU A 122 -16.83 8.65 -7.65
N LEU A 123 -15.68 8.39 -7.02
CA LEU A 123 -15.43 7.11 -6.36
C LEU A 123 -16.38 6.92 -5.16
N LEU A 124 -16.58 7.95 -4.35
CA LEU A 124 -17.56 7.97 -3.26
C LEU A 124 -18.97 7.65 -3.80
N PHE A 125 -19.36 8.29 -4.89
CA PHE A 125 -20.65 8.05 -5.53
C PHE A 125 -20.81 6.60 -5.98
N ILE A 126 -19.81 6.02 -6.64
CA ILE A 126 -19.84 4.63 -7.12
C ILE A 126 -20.03 3.65 -5.95
N PHE A 127 -19.17 3.72 -4.91
CA PHE A 127 -19.24 2.81 -3.77
C PHE A 127 -20.53 2.99 -2.97
N THR A 128 -21.02 4.22 -2.80
CA THR A 128 -22.29 4.51 -2.13
C THR A 128 -23.47 3.87 -2.88
N LYS A 129 -23.54 4.04 -4.21
CA LYS A 129 -24.64 3.47 -5.00
C LYS A 129 -24.61 1.94 -5.05
N ILE A 130 -23.43 1.33 -5.06
CA ILE A 130 -23.27 -0.12 -4.94
C ILE A 130 -23.77 -0.61 -3.58
N LEU A 131 -23.36 0.04 -2.48
CA LEU A 131 -23.70 -0.35 -1.12
C LEU A 131 -25.23 -0.31 -0.87
N LEU A 132 -25.88 0.74 -1.33
CA LEU A 132 -27.30 0.96 -1.08
C LEU A 132 -28.22 0.26 -2.12
N GLY A 133 -27.70 -0.01 -3.32
CA GLY A 133 -28.43 -0.62 -4.41
C GLY A 133 -28.50 -2.15 -4.36
N VAL A 134 -27.48 -2.81 -3.81
CA VAL A 134 -27.34 -4.26 -3.85
C VAL A 134 -27.80 -4.91 -2.56
N ARG A 135 -28.82 -5.77 -2.64
CA ARG A 135 -29.42 -6.45 -1.46
C ARG A 135 -28.67 -7.72 -1.05
N SER A 136 -28.10 -8.44 -2.00
CA SER A 136 -27.35 -9.67 -1.73
C SER A 136 -25.99 -9.34 -1.14
N LYS A 137 -25.70 -9.79 0.08
CA LYS A 137 -24.41 -9.56 0.75
C LYS A 137 -23.25 -10.13 -0.05
N ALA A 138 -23.38 -11.34 -0.60
CA ALA A 138 -22.33 -11.95 -1.40
C ALA A 138 -22.05 -11.15 -2.69
N LEU A 139 -23.10 -10.72 -3.38
CA LEU A 139 -22.94 -9.86 -4.57
C LEU A 139 -22.38 -8.49 -4.21
N LEU A 140 -22.81 -7.91 -3.11
CA LEU A 140 -22.28 -6.63 -2.62
C LEU A 140 -20.78 -6.70 -2.34
N SER A 141 -20.35 -7.71 -1.59
CA SER A 141 -18.93 -7.93 -1.26
C SER A 141 -18.11 -8.24 -2.51
N PHE A 142 -18.65 -9.04 -3.42
CA PHE A 142 -18.02 -9.30 -4.73
C PHE A 142 -17.84 -8.02 -5.53
N LEU A 143 -18.86 -7.16 -5.62
CA LEU A 143 -18.77 -5.89 -6.34
C LEU A 143 -17.79 -4.92 -5.67
N PHE A 144 -17.77 -4.84 -4.35
CA PHE A 144 -16.78 -4.02 -3.64
C PHE A 144 -15.35 -4.50 -3.92
N CYS A 145 -15.11 -5.81 -3.84
CA CYS A 145 -13.82 -6.41 -4.15
C CYS A 145 -13.43 -6.19 -5.62
N PHE A 146 -14.35 -6.47 -6.55
CA PHE A 146 -14.10 -6.34 -7.99
C PHE A 146 -13.89 -4.88 -8.44
N VAL A 147 -14.75 -3.96 -7.98
CA VAL A 147 -14.61 -2.53 -8.31
C VAL A 147 -13.34 -1.97 -7.69
N ALA A 148 -13.02 -2.34 -6.45
CA ALA A 148 -11.74 -1.95 -5.84
C ALA A 148 -10.54 -2.50 -6.63
N ALA A 149 -10.60 -3.74 -7.11
CA ALA A 149 -9.57 -4.31 -7.97
C ALA A 149 -9.47 -3.59 -9.32
N PHE A 150 -10.60 -3.36 -9.98
CA PHE A 150 -10.61 -2.64 -11.25
C PHE A 150 -10.06 -1.22 -11.12
N LEU A 151 -10.48 -0.50 -10.10
CA LEU A 151 -10.01 0.86 -9.85
C LEU A 151 -8.53 0.88 -9.50
N SER A 152 -8.06 -0.03 -8.63
CA SER A 152 -6.66 -0.09 -8.21
C SER A 152 -5.70 -0.52 -9.34
N ALA A 153 -6.19 -1.09 -10.42
CA ALA A 153 -5.37 -1.33 -11.61
C ALA A 153 -4.99 -0.03 -12.35
N PHE A 154 -5.73 1.07 -12.15
CA PHE A 154 -5.49 2.36 -12.82
C PHE A 154 -5.27 3.50 -11.84
N LEU A 155 -5.66 3.30 -10.58
CA LEU A 155 -5.53 4.25 -9.51
C LEU A 155 -4.69 3.61 -8.39
N ASP A 156 -4.01 4.41 -7.62
CA ASP A 156 -3.26 3.92 -6.47
C ASP A 156 -4.15 3.20 -5.43
N ALA A 157 -3.67 2.09 -4.89
CA ALA A 157 -4.39 1.26 -3.92
C ALA A 157 -4.77 2.03 -2.63
N LEU A 158 -3.93 2.97 -2.19
CA LEU A 158 -4.19 3.81 -1.01
C LEU A 158 -5.40 4.71 -1.24
N THR A 159 -5.50 5.35 -2.40
CA THR A 159 -6.61 6.25 -2.74
C THR A 159 -7.93 5.49 -2.82
N VAL A 160 -7.96 4.32 -3.46
CA VAL A 160 -9.18 3.49 -3.50
C VAL A 160 -9.59 3.08 -2.09
N THR A 161 -8.64 2.69 -1.26
CA THR A 161 -8.89 2.34 0.15
C THR A 161 -9.38 3.54 0.96
N ALA A 162 -8.81 4.74 0.76
CA ALA A 162 -9.26 5.97 1.41
C ALA A 162 -10.72 6.28 1.13
N VAL A 163 -11.15 6.10 -0.11
CA VAL A 163 -12.55 6.28 -0.50
C VAL A 163 -13.46 5.26 0.18
N VAL A 164 -13.09 3.97 0.18
CA VAL A 164 -13.85 2.92 0.86
C VAL A 164 -13.97 3.21 2.36
N ILE A 165 -12.89 3.66 3.01
CA ILE A 165 -12.89 4.12 4.40
C ILE A 165 -13.85 5.29 4.59
N SER A 166 -13.79 6.30 3.72
CA SER A 166 -14.66 7.50 3.80
C SER A 166 -16.14 7.14 3.70
N VAL A 167 -16.51 6.24 2.78
CA VAL A 167 -17.89 5.71 2.66
C VAL A 167 -18.30 5.00 3.96
N ALA A 168 -17.44 4.12 4.48
CA ALA A 168 -17.74 3.35 5.68
C ALA A 168 -17.86 4.23 6.94
N VAL A 169 -16.96 5.22 7.10
CA VAL A 169 -17.01 6.23 8.19
C VAL A 169 -18.28 7.08 8.09
N GLY A 170 -18.57 7.57 6.88
CA GLY A 170 -19.77 8.39 6.65
C GLY A 170 -21.03 7.64 7.05
N PHE A 171 -21.22 6.42 6.57
CA PHE A 171 -22.40 5.63 6.90
C PHE A 171 -22.44 5.19 8.37
N TYR A 172 -21.29 4.86 8.95
CA TYR A 172 -21.23 4.57 10.38
C TYR A 172 -21.69 5.79 11.20
N SER A 173 -21.19 6.99 10.88
CA SER A 173 -21.53 8.23 11.58
C SER A 173 -23.01 8.60 11.44
N VAL A 174 -23.60 8.42 10.24
CA VAL A 174 -25.03 8.65 10.01
C VAL A 174 -25.88 7.75 10.90
N TYR A 175 -25.61 6.44 10.91
CA TYR A 175 -26.38 5.51 11.73
C TYR A 175 -26.11 5.70 13.23
N HIS A 176 -24.86 5.92 13.63
CA HIS A 176 -24.51 6.16 15.04
C HIS A 176 -25.23 7.40 15.59
N ARG A 177 -25.27 8.48 14.83
CA ARG A 177 -26.01 9.70 15.21
C ARG A 177 -27.52 9.45 15.35
N PHE A 178 -28.10 8.69 14.44
CA PHE A 178 -29.50 8.27 14.53
C PHE A 178 -29.77 7.41 15.78
N ALA A 179 -28.87 6.44 16.05
CA ALA A 179 -29.04 5.49 17.15
C ALA A 179 -28.82 6.12 18.55
N SER A 180 -27.97 7.15 18.64
CA SER A 180 -27.61 7.81 19.92
C SER A 180 -28.45 9.05 20.23
N GLU A 181 -29.46 9.39 19.43
CA GLU A 181 -30.29 10.59 19.61
C GLU A 181 -29.48 11.89 19.84
N SER A 182 -28.33 12.01 19.19
CA SER A 182 -27.37 13.12 19.24
C SER A 182 -26.18 12.98 20.20
N GLY A 183 -25.96 11.82 20.83
CA GLY A 183 -24.72 11.53 21.61
C GLY A 183 -23.58 11.06 20.72
N ASP A 184 -22.36 11.42 21.10
CA ASP A 184 -21.15 11.01 20.32
C ASP A 184 -20.46 9.75 20.88
N HIS A 185 -20.95 9.18 21.99
CA HIS A 185 -20.34 8.03 22.65
C HIS A 185 -21.18 6.74 22.51
N ASP A 186 -20.52 5.59 22.45
CA ASP A 186 -21.18 4.26 22.40
C ASP A 186 -22.10 4.02 23.61
N GLU A 187 -21.82 4.65 24.75
CA GLU A 187 -22.61 4.56 25.97
C GLU A 187 -23.97 5.25 25.83
N ASP A 188 -24.12 6.21 24.93
CA ASP A 188 -25.33 6.95 24.65
C ASP A 188 -26.34 6.18 23.79
N VAL A 189 -25.91 5.05 23.18
CA VAL A 189 -26.77 4.23 22.32
C VAL A 189 -27.73 3.38 23.18
N PRO A 190 -29.05 3.51 23.02
CA PRO A 190 -30.00 2.65 23.70
C PRO A 190 -29.79 1.17 23.40
N GLU A 191 -30.11 0.34 24.38
CA GLU A 191 -29.88 -1.13 24.28
C GLU A 191 -30.57 -1.76 23.04
N LEU A 192 -31.69 -1.17 22.62
CA LEU A 192 -32.45 -1.54 21.43
C LEU A 192 -31.61 -1.42 20.11
N HIS A 193 -30.74 -0.43 20.03
CA HIS A 193 -29.93 -0.18 18.83
C HIS A 193 -28.50 -0.76 18.91
N ARG A 194 -28.05 -1.22 20.08
CA ARG A 194 -26.70 -1.77 20.27
C ARG A 194 -26.45 -3.01 19.43
N GLN A 195 -27.42 -3.89 19.34
CA GLN A 195 -27.32 -5.10 18.55
C GLN A 195 -27.18 -4.78 17.05
N ASP A 196 -28.00 -3.86 16.53
CA ASP A 196 -27.92 -3.42 15.15
C ASP A 196 -26.57 -2.75 14.87
N LEU A 197 -26.07 -1.92 15.81
CA LEU A 197 -24.78 -1.25 15.68
C LEU A 197 -23.60 -2.26 15.66
N ASP A 198 -23.61 -3.27 16.52
CA ASP A 198 -22.56 -4.30 16.55
C ASP A 198 -22.61 -5.20 15.30
N GLN A 199 -23.80 -5.51 14.80
CA GLN A 199 -23.96 -6.22 13.53
C GLN A 199 -23.49 -5.35 12.37
N PHE A 200 -23.77 -4.05 12.36
CA PHE A 200 -23.31 -3.11 11.34
C PHE A 200 -21.79 -2.96 11.33
N ARG A 201 -21.15 -2.87 12.49
CA ARG A 201 -19.69 -2.90 12.62
C ARG A 201 -19.10 -4.17 11.99
N SER A 202 -19.70 -5.32 12.25
CA SER A 202 -19.25 -6.58 11.67
C SER A 202 -19.44 -6.65 10.17
N PHE A 203 -20.56 -6.11 9.67
CA PHE A 203 -20.83 -5.96 8.24
C PHE A 203 -19.81 -5.06 7.55
N LEU A 204 -19.55 -3.86 8.08
CA LEU A 204 -18.58 -2.92 7.52
C LEU A 204 -17.17 -3.51 7.52
N ARG A 205 -16.78 -4.18 8.60
CA ARG A 205 -15.48 -4.85 8.71
C ARG A 205 -15.26 -5.87 7.60
N GLY A 206 -16.24 -6.75 7.32
CA GLY A 206 -16.17 -7.69 6.20
C GLY A 206 -16.07 -6.98 4.86
N LEU A 207 -16.89 -5.95 4.65
CA LEU A 207 -16.94 -5.22 3.39
C LEU A 207 -15.63 -4.49 3.06
N VAL A 208 -15.06 -3.75 4.04
CA VAL A 208 -13.81 -3.02 3.83
C VAL A 208 -12.61 -3.96 3.66
N MET A 209 -12.62 -5.12 4.32
CA MET A 209 -11.60 -6.14 4.12
C MET A 209 -11.63 -6.73 2.70
N HIS A 210 -12.82 -7.01 2.15
CA HIS A 210 -12.94 -7.45 0.76
C HIS A 210 -12.46 -6.38 -0.23
N ALA A 211 -12.78 -5.11 0.01
CA ALA A 211 -12.30 -4.01 -0.81
C ALA A 211 -10.78 -3.85 -0.73
N ALA A 212 -10.20 -3.91 0.47
CA ALA A 212 -8.74 -3.81 0.66
C ALA A 212 -7.98 -4.98 0.00
N VAL A 213 -8.53 -6.21 0.03
CA VAL A 213 -7.97 -7.33 -0.77
C VAL A 213 -8.15 -7.05 -2.27
N GLY A 214 -9.28 -6.49 -2.65
CA GLY A 214 -9.54 -6.10 -4.03
C GLY A 214 -8.47 -5.16 -4.57
N THR A 215 -8.05 -4.15 -3.79
CA THR A 215 -6.98 -3.23 -4.23
C THR A 215 -5.66 -3.96 -4.48
N ALA A 216 -5.28 -4.93 -3.66
CA ALA A 216 -4.09 -5.73 -3.89
C ALA A 216 -4.20 -6.62 -5.14
N LEU A 217 -5.39 -7.20 -5.39
CA LEU A 217 -5.67 -8.02 -6.58
C LEU A 217 -5.55 -7.22 -7.89
N GLY A 218 -6.01 -5.98 -7.89
CA GLY A 218 -5.94 -5.09 -9.05
C GLY A 218 -4.60 -4.41 -9.19
N GLY A 219 -4.05 -3.92 -8.08
CA GLY A 219 -2.81 -3.17 -8.03
C GLY A 219 -1.63 -3.88 -8.67
N VAL A 220 -1.52 -5.20 -8.50
CA VAL A 220 -0.44 -6.01 -9.08
C VAL A 220 -0.50 -6.14 -10.61
N THR A 221 -1.61 -5.77 -11.25
CA THR A 221 -1.84 -6.09 -12.69
C THR A 221 -1.22 -5.09 -13.66
N THR A 222 -0.97 -3.85 -13.25
CA THR A 222 -0.50 -2.76 -14.12
C THR A 222 0.66 -1.98 -13.50
N THR A 223 1.35 -1.21 -14.31
CA THR A 223 2.49 -0.40 -13.88
C THR A 223 2.13 0.71 -12.89
N VAL A 224 0.86 1.12 -12.83
CA VAL A 224 0.42 2.27 -12.01
C VAL A 224 -0.32 1.86 -10.74
N GLY A 225 -0.74 0.60 -10.64
CA GLY A 225 -1.52 0.12 -9.50
C GLY A 225 -0.74 0.10 -8.18
N GLU A 226 0.57 -0.10 -8.26
CA GLU A 226 1.50 -0.11 -7.12
C GLU A 226 2.86 0.48 -7.54
N PRO A 227 3.56 1.24 -6.69
CA PRO A 227 4.82 1.91 -7.06
C PRO A 227 5.93 0.96 -7.49
N GLN A 228 6.05 -0.23 -6.88
CA GLN A 228 7.04 -1.23 -7.24
C GLN A 228 6.84 -1.79 -8.64
N ASN A 229 5.61 -1.82 -9.15
CA ASN A 229 5.33 -2.26 -10.51
C ASN A 229 6.00 -1.35 -11.53
N LEU A 230 5.87 -0.02 -11.33
CA LEU A 230 6.51 0.95 -12.22
C LEU A 230 8.03 0.83 -12.15
N LEU A 231 8.59 0.64 -10.95
CA LEU A 231 10.03 0.46 -10.78
C LEU A 231 10.53 -0.76 -11.56
N ILE A 232 9.85 -1.90 -11.42
CA ILE A 232 10.20 -3.13 -12.18
C ILE A 232 10.03 -2.89 -13.68
N SER A 233 8.94 -2.26 -14.10
CA SER A 233 8.67 -1.90 -15.49
C SER A 233 9.79 -1.05 -16.09
N GLU A 234 10.28 -0.03 -15.37
CA GLU A 234 11.40 0.81 -15.78
C GLU A 234 12.72 0.02 -15.90
N VAL A 235 13.00 -0.89 -14.98
CA VAL A 235 14.18 -1.77 -15.04
C VAL A 235 14.12 -2.71 -16.23
N MET A 236 12.94 -3.31 -16.46
CA MET A 236 12.70 -4.28 -17.52
C MET A 236 12.49 -3.64 -18.89
N LYS A 237 12.22 -2.32 -18.92
CA LYS A 237 11.81 -1.57 -20.11
C LYS A 237 10.48 -2.06 -20.70
N TRP A 238 9.59 -2.52 -19.83
CA TRP A 238 8.24 -2.93 -20.24
C TRP A 238 7.30 -1.73 -20.28
N GLU A 239 6.58 -1.62 -21.36
CA GLU A 239 5.51 -0.63 -21.52
C GLU A 239 4.24 -1.07 -20.76
N PHE A 240 3.28 -0.14 -20.57
CA PHE A 240 2.07 -0.40 -19.78
C PHE A 240 1.31 -1.68 -20.22
N ILE A 241 1.06 -1.81 -21.53
CA ILE A 241 0.36 -2.99 -22.06
C ILE A 241 1.24 -4.23 -22.02
N GLU A 242 2.53 -4.10 -22.29
CA GLU A 242 3.51 -5.19 -22.20
C GLU A 242 3.59 -5.72 -20.76
N PHE A 243 3.72 -4.83 -19.77
CA PHE A 243 3.69 -5.19 -18.36
C PHE A 243 2.44 -5.99 -18.00
N PHE A 244 1.24 -5.47 -18.41
CA PHE A 244 -0.01 -6.18 -18.17
C PHE A 244 0.01 -7.59 -18.81
N MET A 245 0.43 -7.72 -20.06
CA MET A 245 0.45 -9.00 -20.77
C MET A 245 1.43 -10.00 -20.15
N VAL A 246 2.58 -9.54 -19.68
CA VAL A 246 3.59 -10.40 -19.03
C VAL A 246 3.14 -10.83 -17.64
N MET A 247 2.45 -9.97 -16.90
CA MET A 247 1.90 -10.28 -15.56
C MET A 247 0.60 -11.09 -15.60
N ALA A 248 -0.20 -10.97 -16.65
CA ALA A 248 -1.54 -11.56 -16.77
C ALA A 248 -1.59 -13.09 -16.51
N PRO A 249 -0.63 -13.90 -16.95
CA PRO A 249 -0.63 -15.35 -16.69
C PRO A 249 -0.63 -15.69 -15.19
N VAL A 250 -0.10 -14.82 -14.33
CA VAL A 250 -0.12 -14.97 -12.86
C VAL A 250 -1.27 -14.21 -12.25
N THR A 251 -1.46 -12.95 -12.63
CA THR A 251 -2.38 -12.04 -11.94
C THR A 251 -3.85 -12.35 -12.21
N LEU A 252 -4.22 -12.79 -13.42
CA LEU A 252 -5.61 -13.12 -13.74
C LEU A 252 -6.11 -14.39 -13.02
N PRO A 253 -5.38 -15.51 -12.95
CA PRO A 253 -5.76 -16.63 -12.09
C PRO A 253 -5.87 -16.23 -10.61
N VAL A 254 -4.96 -15.37 -10.11
CA VAL A 254 -5.00 -14.88 -8.72
C VAL A 254 -6.22 -13.97 -8.50
N LEU A 255 -6.57 -13.10 -9.44
CA LEU A 255 -7.79 -12.31 -9.39
C LEU A 255 -9.03 -13.20 -9.34
N ALA A 256 -9.10 -14.22 -10.18
CA ALA A 256 -10.23 -15.14 -10.23
C ALA A 256 -10.40 -15.90 -8.90
N ILE A 257 -9.31 -16.45 -8.35
CA ILE A 257 -9.37 -17.18 -7.07
C ILE A 257 -9.65 -16.24 -5.89
N GLY A 258 -9.13 -15.01 -5.90
CA GLY A 258 -9.41 -13.99 -4.88
C GLY A 258 -10.89 -13.61 -4.86
N LEU A 259 -11.49 -13.35 -6.01
CA LEU A 259 -12.94 -13.09 -6.14
C LEU A 259 -13.78 -14.31 -5.73
N PHE A 260 -13.36 -15.51 -6.09
CA PHE A 260 -14.02 -16.74 -5.65
C PHE A 260 -13.92 -16.92 -4.13
N THR A 261 -12.75 -16.64 -3.54
CA THR A 261 -12.55 -16.67 -2.08
C THR A 261 -13.47 -15.66 -1.38
N CYS A 262 -13.66 -14.46 -1.94
CA CYS A 262 -14.63 -13.49 -1.44
C CYS A 262 -16.04 -14.08 -1.36
N LEU A 263 -16.53 -14.69 -2.43
CA LEU A 263 -17.85 -15.34 -2.46
C LEU A 263 -17.95 -16.49 -1.45
N MET A 264 -16.94 -17.34 -1.38
CA MET A 264 -16.90 -18.48 -0.44
C MET A 264 -16.96 -18.02 1.01
N LEU A 265 -16.23 -16.98 1.37
CA LEU A 265 -16.23 -16.40 2.72
C LEU A 265 -17.59 -15.81 3.08
N GLU A 266 -18.26 -15.15 2.15
CA GLU A 266 -19.61 -14.61 2.39
C GLU A 266 -20.67 -15.70 2.50
N TRP A 267 -20.55 -16.82 1.77
CA TRP A 267 -21.50 -17.93 1.86
C TRP A 267 -21.30 -18.79 3.12
N THR A 268 -20.05 -18.98 3.52
CA THR A 268 -19.71 -19.82 4.70
C THR A 268 -19.80 -19.05 6.01
N GLY A 269 -19.61 -17.74 5.99
CA GLY A 269 -19.51 -16.91 7.20
C GLY A 269 -18.21 -17.14 7.99
N TRP A 270 -17.22 -17.85 7.42
CA TRP A 270 -15.96 -18.12 8.09
C TRP A 270 -15.09 -16.87 8.24
N PHE A 271 -14.16 -16.91 9.17
CA PHE A 271 -13.20 -15.84 9.44
C PHE A 271 -13.83 -14.47 9.77
N GLY A 272 -15.10 -14.44 10.19
CA GLY A 272 -15.81 -13.22 10.58
C GLY A 272 -16.51 -12.50 9.44
N TYR A 273 -16.67 -13.14 8.29
CA TYR A 273 -17.46 -12.68 7.15
C TYR A 273 -18.95 -13.14 7.24
N GLY A 274 -19.73 -12.85 6.22
CA GLY A 274 -21.13 -13.32 6.10
C GLY A 274 -22.18 -12.48 6.84
N THR A 275 -21.78 -11.49 7.63
CA THR A 275 -22.73 -10.64 8.38
C THR A 275 -23.47 -9.71 7.41
N LYS A 276 -24.81 -9.72 7.46
CA LYS A 276 -25.68 -8.84 6.66
C LYS A 276 -25.86 -7.49 7.35
N ILE A 277 -26.14 -6.46 6.56
CA ILE A 277 -26.54 -5.16 7.09
C ILE A 277 -27.92 -5.30 7.73
N PRO A 278 -28.17 -4.76 8.95
CA PRO A 278 -29.50 -4.72 9.54
C PRO A 278 -30.48 -3.91 8.69
N GLU A 279 -31.74 -4.33 8.63
CA GLU A 279 -32.76 -3.64 7.82
C GLU A 279 -33.01 -2.21 8.29
N ASN A 280 -33.00 -1.97 9.59
CA ASN A 280 -33.14 -0.64 10.19
C ASN A 280 -32.00 0.28 9.75
N VAL A 281 -30.75 -0.22 9.81
CA VAL A 281 -29.57 0.54 9.34
C VAL A 281 -29.71 0.90 7.86
N LEU A 282 -30.06 -0.09 7.03
CA LEU A 282 -30.22 0.13 5.59
C LEU A 282 -31.33 1.17 5.28
N ALA A 283 -32.41 1.16 6.04
CA ALA A 283 -33.52 2.14 5.88
C ALA A 283 -33.03 3.58 6.16
N VAL A 284 -32.32 3.78 7.26
CA VAL A 284 -31.75 5.09 7.65
C VAL A 284 -30.75 5.58 6.59
N LEU A 285 -29.85 4.70 6.14
CA LEU A 285 -28.85 5.07 5.13
C LEU A 285 -29.47 5.42 3.78
N LYS A 286 -30.54 4.74 3.37
CA LYS A 286 -31.25 5.05 2.13
C LYS A 286 -31.99 6.37 2.18
N GLU A 287 -32.58 6.71 3.32
CA GLU A 287 -33.23 8.02 3.48
C GLU A 287 -32.18 9.14 3.42
N TYR A 288 -31.06 8.97 4.11
CA TYR A 288 -29.94 9.91 4.04
C TYR A 288 -29.43 10.13 2.59
N ASP A 289 -29.19 9.04 1.82
CA ASP A 289 -28.76 9.15 0.42
C ASP A 289 -29.81 9.82 -0.47
N ARG A 290 -31.10 9.61 -0.16
CA ARG A 290 -32.18 10.25 -0.88
C ARG A 290 -32.22 11.75 -0.63
N GLU A 291 -32.07 12.18 0.62
CA GLU A 291 -32.00 13.59 1.00
C GLU A 291 -30.78 14.26 0.33
N GLU A 292 -29.59 13.67 0.47
CA GLU A 292 -28.36 14.16 -0.15
C GLU A 292 -28.47 14.24 -1.68
N THR A 293 -29.08 13.23 -2.30
CA THR A 293 -29.28 13.22 -3.76
C THR A 293 -30.26 14.31 -4.21
N ALA A 294 -31.27 14.63 -3.38
CA ALA A 294 -32.24 15.70 -3.68
C ALA A 294 -31.63 17.12 -3.54
N GLU A 295 -30.63 17.27 -2.70
CA GLU A 295 -29.90 18.54 -2.50
C GLU A 295 -28.84 18.81 -3.57
N ARG A 296 -28.45 17.79 -4.37
CA ARG A 296 -27.44 17.94 -5.43
C ARG A 296 -27.83 18.97 -6.46
N THR A 297 -26.91 19.89 -6.69
CA THR A 297 -27.06 20.92 -7.73
C THR A 297 -26.66 20.41 -9.12
N GLY A 298 -27.04 21.16 -10.15
CA GLY A 298 -26.55 20.89 -11.51
C GLY A 298 -25.02 20.95 -11.65
N ARG A 299 -24.36 21.79 -10.80
CA ARG A 299 -22.90 21.88 -10.75
C ARG A 299 -22.25 20.61 -10.21
N ASP A 300 -22.83 20.03 -9.15
CA ASP A 300 -22.31 18.79 -8.55
C ASP A 300 -22.42 17.61 -9.53
N ASN A 301 -23.52 17.51 -10.24
CA ASN A 301 -23.70 16.48 -11.27
C ASN A 301 -22.74 16.69 -12.47
N ALA A 302 -22.49 17.92 -12.88
CA ALA A 302 -21.51 18.24 -13.90
C ALA A 302 -20.08 17.87 -13.45
N SER A 303 -19.74 18.12 -12.19
CA SER A 303 -18.46 17.72 -11.61
C SER A 303 -18.26 16.20 -11.66
N LEU A 304 -19.26 15.40 -11.28
CA LEU A 304 -19.18 13.94 -11.38
C LEU A 304 -18.95 13.46 -12.84
N ILE A 305 -19.61 14.10 -13.81
CA ILE A 305 -19.39 13.77 -15.23
C ILE A 305 -17.97 14.12 -15.65
N MET A 306 -17.43 15.29 -15.24
CA MET A 306 -16.05 15.68 -15.55
C MET A 306 -15.03 14.74 -14.91
N GLN A 307 -15.28 14.30 -13.67
CA GLN A 307 -14.45 13.29 -13.01
C GLN A 307 -14.48 11.94 -13.76
N ALA A 308 -15.64 11.52 -14.25
CA ALA A 308 -15.76 10.31 -15.07
C ALA A 308 -15.03 10.43 -16.41
N VAL A 309 -15.12 11.59 -17.07
CA VAL A 309 -14.38 11.86 -18.33
C VAL A 309 -12.87 11.86 -18.08
N ALA A 310 -12.41 12.45 -16.99
CA ALA A 310 -10.99 12.44 -16.63
C ALA A 310 -10.49 11.03 -16.25
N ALA A 311 -11.32 10.21 -15.58
CA ALA A 311 -10.99 8.81 -15.32
C ALA A 311 -10.86 8.01 -16.63
N LEU A 312 -11.77 8.22 -17.59
CA LEU A 312 -11.66 7.61 -18.91
C LEU A 312 -10.42 8.10 -19.67
N PHE A 313 -10.13 9.41 -19.61
CA PHE A 313 -8.91 9.96 -20.19
C PHE A 313 -7.66 9.32 -19.58
N LEU A 314 -7.61 9.18 -18.24
CA LEU A 314 -6.52 8.53 -17.54
C LEU A 314 -6.28 7.09 -18.07
N ILE A 315 -7.32 6.27 -18.12
CA ILE A 315 -7.25 4.90 -18.63
C ILE A 315 -6.74 4.88 -20.08
N CYS A 316 -7.28 5.72 -20.95
CA CYS A 316 -6.86 5.81 -22.35
C CYS A 316 -5.42 6.30 -22.47
N ALA A 317 -5.04 7.33 -21.71
CA ALA A 317 -3.70 7.91 -21.75
C ALA A 317 -2.62 6.90 -21.32
N LEU A 318 -2.91 6.08 -20.31
CA LEU A 318 -2.03 4.99 -19.87
C LEU A 318 -1.99 3.85 -20.90
N ALA A 319 -3.13 3.40 -21.41
CA ALA A 319 -3.22 2.30 -22.35
C ALA A 319 -2.53 2.63 -23.70
N PHE A 320 -2.66 3.86 -24.18
CA PHE A 320 -2.03 4.33 -25.43
C PHE A 320 -0.67 5.01 -25.18
N GLN A 321 -0.19 5.04 -23.96
CA GLN A 321 1.12 5.60 -23.58
C GLN A 321 1.35 7.02 -24.12
N LEU A 322 0.35 7.88 -23.95
CA LEU A 322 0.40 9.26 -24.47
C LEU A 322 1.54 10.07 -23.86
N ALA A 323 1.96 9.75 -22.64
CA ALA A 323 3.08 10.35 -21.94
C ALA A 323 3.58 9.44 -20.81
N ALA A 324 4.72 9.77 -20.19
CA ALA A 324 5.19 9.12 -18.97
C ALA A 324 4.11 9.20 -17.86
N VAL A 325 4.01 8.15 -17.04
CA VAL A 325 2.91 7.94 -16.08
C VAL A 325 2.70 9.17 -15.17
N GLY A 326 3.78 9.75 -14.61
CA GLY A 326 3.67 10.95 -13.79
C GLY A 326 3.12 12.16 -14.55
N LEU A 327 3.43 12.32 -15.84
CA LEU A 327 2.88 13.41 -16.67
C LEU A 327 1.40 13.17 -17.02
N VAL A 328 0.97 11.93 -17.15
CA VAL A 328 -0.46 11.60 -17.26
C VAL A 328 -1.19 12.05 -15.99
N GLY A 329 -0.63 11.75 -14.81
CA GLY A 329 -1.17 12.23 -13.53
C GLY A 329 -1.28 13.75 -13.46
N LEU A 330 -0.23 14.49 -13.86
CA LEU A 330 -0.27 15.94 -13.95
C LEU A 330 -1.36 16.44 -14.90
N SER A 331 -1.54 15.78 -16.05
CA SER A 331 -2.61 16.13 -16.99
C SER A 331 -4.00 15.94 -16.37
N VAL A 332 -4.20 14.91 -15.55
CA VAL A 332 -5.45 14.70 -14.79
C VAL A 332 -5.67 15.82 -13.78
N ILE A 333 -4.63 16.24 -13.03
CA ILE A 333 -4.73 17.41 -12.13
C ILE A 333 -5.22 18.63 -12.88
N VAL A 334 -4.56 18.97 -14.02
CA VAL A 334 -4.90 20.15 -14.82
C VAL A 334 -6.34 20.06 -15.35
N LEU A 335 -6.75 18.92 -15.89
CA LEU A 335 -8.12 18.73 -16.40
C LEU A 335 -9.15 18.88 -15.28
N GLN A 336 -8.93 18.21 -14.14
CA GLN A 336 -9.86 18.26 -13.01
C GLN A 336 -9.99 19.65 -12.42
N THR A 337 -8.87 20.32 -12.16
CA THR A 337 -8.88 21.64 -11.56
C THR A 337 -9.48 22.70 -12.49
N ALA A 338 -9.11 22.67 -13.78
CA ALA A 338 -9.63 23.60 -14.77
C ALA A 338 -11.14 23.41 -15.02
N LEU A 339 -11.61 22.17 -15.15
CA LEU A 339 -13.01 21.89 -15.51
C LEU A 339 -13.96 21.96 -14.33
N ASN A 340 -13.47 21.80 -13.09
CA ASN A 340 -14.27 21.94 -11.86
C ASN A 340 -14.11 23.31 -11.18
N GLY A 341 -13.33 24.21 -11.78
CA GLY A 341 -13.16 25.58 -11.25
C GLY A 341 -12.37 25.65 -9.95
N ILE A 342 -11.42 24.72 -9.75
CA ILE A 342 -10.49 24.71 -8.61
C ILE A 342 -9.27 25.53 -9.02
N VAL A 343 -9.21 26.79 -8.59
CA VAL A 343 -8.18 27.76 -9.02
C VAL A 343 -7.32 28.29 -7.87
N GLU A 344 -7.65 27.92 -6.64
CA GLU A 344 -6.94 28.39 -5.46
C GLU A 344 -5.80 27.43 -5.09
N GLU A 345 -4.60 28.00 -4.88
CA GLU A 345 -3.37 27.25 -4.59
C GLU A 345 -3.52 26.29 -3.39
N HIS A 346 -4.20 26.74 -2.31
CA HIS A 346 -4.39 25.90 -1.14
C HIS A 346 -5.26 24.64 -1.40
N GLN A 347 -6.27 24.73 -2.28
CA GLN A 347 -7.10 23.59 -2.67
C GLN A 347 -6.30 22.57 -3.50
N ILE A 348 -5.40 23.07 -4.35
CA ILE A 348 -4.49 22.21 -5.11
C ILE A 348 -3.45 21.61 -4.16
N GLY A 349 -2.94 22.37 -3.19
CA GLY A 349 -1.97 21.91 -2.19
C GLY A 349 -2.44 20.71 -1.40
N HIS A 350 -3.69 20.68 -0.97
CA HIS A 350 -4.28 19.53 -0.24
C HIS A 350 -4.19 18.21 -0.99
N ALA A 351 -4.26 18.23 -2.32
CA ALA A 351 -4.10 17.00 -3.11
C ALA A 351 -2.70 16.39 -3.01
N PHE A 352 -1.69 17.20 -2.74
CA PHE A 352 -0.30 16.73 -2.58
C PHE A 352 0.03 16.31 -1.15
N GLU A 353 -0.74 16.73 -0.14
CA GLU A 353 -0.51 16.39 1.26
C GLU A 353 -0.50 14.88 1.51
N GLU A 354 -1.33 14.11 0.80
CA GLU A 354 -1.40 12.66 0.93
C GLU A 354 -0.20 11.95 0.25
N ALA A 355 0.34 12.51 -0.81
CA ALA A 355 1.42 11.92 -1.60
C ALA A 355 2.81 12.13 -1.00
N LEU A 356 3.09 13.31 -0.45
CA LEU A 356 4.43 13.73 -0.05
C LEU A 356 5.07 12.91 1.07
N PRO A 357 4.37 12.48 2.15
CA PRO A 357 4.98 11.70 3.21
C PRO A 357 5.55 10.37 2.72
N PHE A 358 4.80 9.68 1.85
CA PHE A 358 5.26 8.41 1.29
C PHE A 358 6.37 8.62 0.25
N THR A 359 6.31 9.68 -0.55
CA THR A 359 7.39 10.05 -1.47
C THR A 359 8.71 10.34 -0.74
N ALA A 360 8.64 11.03 0.41
CA ALA A 360 9.81 11.26 1.24
C ALA A 360 10.36 9.97 1.85
N LEU A 361 9.48 9.05 2.29
CA LEU A 361 9.89 7.73 2.78
C LEU A 361 10.56 6.91 1.67
N LEU A 362 10.09 7.01 0.44
CA LEU A 362 10.70 6.34 -0.71
C LEU A 362 12.15 6.81 -0.93
N ALA A 363 12.44 8.09 -0.75
CA ALA A 363 13.83 8.59 -0.82
C ALA A 363 14.73 7.96 0.27
N VAL A 364 14.19 7.71 1.46
CA VAL A 364 14.88 6.95 2.51
C VAL A 364 15.12 5.50 2.08
N PHE A 365 14.16 4.85 1.44
CA PHE A 365 14.33 3.49 0.89
C PHE A 365 15.52 3.42 -0.07
N PHE A 366 15.60 4.34 -1.02
CA PHE A 366 16.69 4.36 -1.99
C PHE A 366 18.06 4.63 -1.34
N THR A 367 18.11 5.34 -0.22
CA THR A 367 19.35 5.47 0.55
C THR A 367 19.79 4.13 1.14
N VAL A 368 18.86 3.35 1.67
CA VAL A 368 19.18 1.99 2.18
C VAL A 368 19.53 1.04 1.05
N VAL A 369 18.87 1.15 -0.11
CA VAL A 369 19.23 0.38 -1.33
C VAL A 369 20.66 0.71 -1.79
N ALA A 370 21.05 1.97 -1.74
CA ALA A 370 22.43 2.37 -2.05
C ALA A 370 23.45 1.70 -1.11
N VAL A 371 23.13 1.54 0.18
CA VAL A 371 23.98 0.77 1.11
C VAL A 371 24.06 -0.71 0.71
N ILE A 372 22.93 -1.30 0.31
CA ILE A 372 22.89 -2.70 -0.13
C ILE A 372 23.80 -2.91 -1.33
N HIS A 373 23.77 -2.00 -2.31
CA HIS A 373 24.62 -2.04 -3.50
C HIS A 373 26.10 -1.84 -3.14
N ASP A 374 26.45 -0.76 -2.45
CA ASP A 374 27.84 -0.43 -2.16
C ASP A 374 28.53 -1.48 -1.27
N GLN A 375 27.78 -2.18 -0.42
CA GLN A 375 28.28 -3.24 0.45
C GLN A 375 28.05 -4.66 -0.11
N HIS A 376 27.46 -4.81 -1.29
CA HIS A 376 27.15 -6.10 -1.94
C HIS A 376 26.41 -7.07 -1.00
N LEU A 377 25.43 -6.58 -0.24
CA LEU A 377 24.81 -7.35 0.84
C LEU A 377 23.98 -8.53 0.33
N PHE A 378 23.20 -8.32 -0.73
CA PHE A 378 22.29 -9.35 -1.25
C PHE A 378 22.93 -10.30 -2.27
N THR A 379 24.15 -10.03 -2.75
CA THR A 379 24.87 -10.90 -3.69
C THR A 379 24.89 -12.37 -3.21
N PRO A 380 25.22 -12.70 -1.94
CA PRO A 380 25.20 -14.10 -1.49
C PRO A 380 23.79 -14.74 -1.50
N VAL A 381 22.74 -13.94 -1.32
CA VAL A 381 21.35 -14.42 -1.36
C VAL A 381 20.97 -14.73 -2.81
N ILE A 382 21.33 -13.85 -3.74
CA ILE A 382 21.07 -14.04 -5.17
C ILE A 382 21.87 -15.25 -5.69
N ASP A 383 23.15 -15.34 -5.39
CA ASP A 383 24.00 -16.49 -5.77
C ASP A 383 23.41 -17.81 -5.28
N TYR A 384 22.91 -17.84 -4.04
CA TYR A 384 22.25 -19.03 -3.51
C TYR A 384 21.00 -19.39 -4.31
N VAL A 385 20.14 -18.41 -4.65
CA VAL A 385 18.93 -18.68 -5.44
C VAL A 385 19.30 -19.06 -6.88
N LEU A 386 20.29 -18.42 -7.48
CA LEU A 386 20.75 -18.73 -8.82
C LEU A 386 21.45 -20.10 -8.90
N SER A 387 21.86 -20.67 -7.77
CA SER A 387 22.41 -22.04 -7.71
C SER A 387 21.35 -23.15 -7.94
N PHE A 388 20.06 -22.83 -7.83
CA PHE A 388 18.99 -23.76 -8.18
C PHE A 388 18.87 -23.91 -9.70
N GLU A 389 18.26 -25.02 -10.13
CA GLU A 389 17.94 -25.20 -11.54
C GLU A 389 17.06 -24.04 -12.05
N PRO A 390 17.32 -23.50 -13.26
CA PRO A 390 16.64 -22.29 -13.76
C PRO A 390 15.13 -22.33 -13.67
N HIS A 391 14.51 -23.49 -13.89
CA HIS A 391 13.06 -23.66 -13.80
C HIS A 391 12.50 -23.55 -12.37
N LEU A 392 13.31 -23.72 -11.32
CA LEU A 392 12.89 -23.57 -9.91
C LEU A 392 13.06 -22.15 -9.39
N GLN A 393 13.98 -21.38 -9.98
CA GLN A 393 14.34 -20.04 -9.51
C GLN A 393 13.11 -19.10 -9.39
N PRO A 394 12.18 -19.01 -10.38
CA PRO A 394 11.02 -18.13 -10.25
C PRO A 394 10.15 -18.45 -9.04
N GLY A 395 9.90 -19.75 -8.78
CA GLY A 395 9.11 -20.18 -7.62
C GLY A 395 9.81 -19.87 -6.29
N VAL A 396 11.14 -19.98 -6.22
CA VAL A 396 11.94 -19.63 -5.03
C VAL A 396 11.92 -18.11 -4.80
N PHE A 397 12.13 -17.30 -5.86
CA PHE A 397 12.03 -15.84 -5.77
C PHE A 397 10.63 -15.40 -5.32
N TYR A 398 9.57 -16.00 -5.85
CA TYR A 398 8.19 -15.69 -5.44
C TYR A 398 8.00 -15.88 -3.93
N ILE A 399 8.46 -17.03 -3.38
CA ILE A 399 8.34 -17.32 -1.94
C ILE A 399 9.21 -16.38 -1.10
N ALA A 400 10.48 -16.19 -1.49
CA ALA A 400 11.41 -15.34 -0.74
C ALA A 400 10.92 -13.90 -0.67
N ASN A 401 10.47 -13.34 -1.80
CA ASN A 401 9.88 -12.01 -1.86
C ASN A 401 8.59 -11.94 -1.03
N GLY A 402 7.73 -12.95 -1.10
CA GLY A 402 6.48 -12.99 -0.36
C GLY A 402 6.67 -13.00 1.16
N VAL A 403 7.63 -13.76 1.66
CA VAL A 403 7.95 -13.80 3.09
C VAL A 403 8.50 -12.46 3.56
N LEU A 404 9.44 -11.87 2.83
CA LEU A 404 10.03 -10.60 3.21
C LEU A 404 9.01 -9.46 3.09
N SER A 405 8.20 -9.44 2.05
CA SER A 405 7.16 -8.45 1.80
C SER A 405 6.02 -8.51 2.82
N ALA A 406 5.72 -9.69 3.38
CA ALA A 406 4.75 -9.80 4.48
C ALA A 406 5.22 -9.10 5.77
N ILE A 407 6.49 -8.79 5.92
CA ILE A 407 7.07 -8.16 7.12
C ILE A 407 7.44 -6.70 6.86
N SER A 408 7.87 -6.39 5.63
CA SER A 408 8.38 -5.07 5.24
C SER A 408 7.58 -4.47 4.07
N ASP A 409 8.01 -3.32 3.57
CA ASP A 409 7.36 -2.63 2.46
C ASP A 409 7.66 -3.30 1.10
N ASN A 410 6.65 -3.38 0.22
CA ASN A 410 6.74 -4.00 -1.09
C ASN A 410 7.73 -3.30 -2.02
N VAL A 411 7.77 -1.97 -1.99
CA VAL A 411 8.65 -1.18 -2.86
C VAL A 411 10.10 -1.46 -2.52
N PHE A 412 10.43 -1.47 -1.22
CA PHE A 412 11.76 -1.80 -0.74
C PHE A 412 12.20 -3.21 -1.19
N VAL A 413 11.36 -4.22 -0.95
CA VAL A 413 11.67 -5.61 -1.33
C VAL A 413 11.86 -5.75 -2.84
N ALA A 414 10.93 -5.22 -3.62
CA ALA A 414 11.01 -5.30 -5.08
C ALA A 414 12.26 -4.61 -5.63
N THR A 415 12.59 -3.42 -5.08
CA THR A 415 13.79 -2.66 -5.51
C THR A 415 15.06 -3.47 -5.30
N VAL A 416 15.24 -4.02 -4.10
CA VAL A 416 16.42 -4.81 -3.78
C VAL A 416 16.57 -5.99 -4.72
N TYR A 417 15.55 -6.82 -4.85
CA TYR A 417 15.67 -8.04 -5.65
C TYR A 417 15.79 -7.78 -7.14
N ILE A 418 15.04 -6.82 -7.70
CA ILE A 418 15.12 -6.56 -9.15
C ILE A 418 16.47 -5.92 -9.54
N SER A 419 17.04 -5.08 -8.69
CA SER A 419 18.34 -4.46 -8.92
C SER A 419 19.46 -5.50 -8.93
N GLU A 420 19.51 -6.38 -7.95
CA GLU A 420 20.49 -7.45 -7.83
C GLU A 420 20.39 -8.48 -8.98
N VAL A 421 19.16 -8.87 -9.35
CA VAL A 421 18.96 -9.78 -10.50
C VAL A 421 19.36 -9.12 -11.81
N LYS A 422 19.11 -7.81 -11.96
CA LYS A 422 19.60 -7.03 -13.11
C LYS A 422 21.12 -7.00 -13.16
N GLU A 423 21.78 -6.82 -12.03
CA GLU A 423 23.24 -6.86 -11.96
C GLU A 423 23.79 -8.22 -12.41
N ALA A 424 23.23 -9.32 -11.88
CA ALA A 424 23.58 -10.68 -12.31
C ALA A 424 23.31 -10.92 -13.81
N TYR A 425 22.23 -10.36 -14.37
CA TYR A 425 21.95 -10.43 -15.80
C TYR A 425 23.00 -9.69 -16.62
N VAL A 426 23.36 -8.47 -16.24
CA VAL A 426 24.36 -7.64 -16.94
C VAL A 426 25.76 -8.24 -16.83
N ALA A 427 26.12 -8.80 -15.68
CA ALA A 427 27.41 -9.50 -15.48
C ALA A 427 27.52 -10.80 -16.27
N GLY A 428 26.38 -11.38 -16.70
CA GLY A 428 26.32 -12.65 -17.39
C GLY A 428 26.28 -13.88 -16.49
N ASP A 429 26.06 -13.65 -15.19
CA ASP A 429 25.99 -14.71 -14.16
C ASP A 429 24.62 -15.40 -14.15
N LEU A 430 23.61 -14.76 -14.72
CA LEU A 430 22.29 -15.36 -14.93
C LEU A 430 22.39 -16.38 -16.08
N MET A 431 22.26 -17.67 -15.79
CA MET A 431 22.42 -18.80 -16.74
C MET A 431 23.76 -18.77 -17.47
N PRO A 432 24.91 -19.00 -16.79
CA PRO A 432 26.24 -18.99 -17.41
C PRO A 432 26.33 -19.93 -18.61
N GLY A 433 26.82 -19.41 -19.74
CA GLY A 433 26.96 -20.16 -20.98
C GLY A 433 25.70 -20.22 -21.86
N ALA A 434 24.57 -19.72 -21.43
CA ALA A 434 23.38 -19.56 -22.28
C ALA A 434 23.54 -18.36 -23.24
N ASP A 435 22.79 -18.39 -24.34
CA ASP A 435 22.72 -17.25 -25.24
C ASP A 435 21.92 -16.06 -24.62
N GLU A 436 22.03 -14.90 -25.23
CA GLU A 436 21.39 -13.66 -24.73
C GLU A 436 19.86 -13.77 -24.66
N SER A 437 19.23 -14.48 -25.59
CA SER A 437 17.77 -14.63 -25.63
C SER A 437 17.27 -15.47 -24.45
N LEU A 438 17.95 -16.56 -24.11
CA LEU A 438 17.61 -17.38 -22.94
C LEU A 438 17.85 -16.64 -21.63
N ARG A 439 18.96 -15.90 -21.53
CA ARG A 439 19.24 -15.07 -20.34
C ARG A 439 18.17 -14.00 -20.17
N ARG A 440 17.75 -13.35 -21.25
CA ARG A 440 16.67 -12.35 -21.22
C ARG A 440 15.34 -12.99 -20.80
N GLN A 441 14.99 -14.14 -21.34
CA GLN A 441 13.79 -14.87 -20.96
C GLN A 441 13.80 -15.21 -19.46
N GLN A 442 14.92 -15.71 -18.95
CA GLN A 442 15.04 -15.99 -17.51
C GLN A 442 14.91 -14.72 -16.68
N PHE A 443 15.51 -13.60 -17.12
CA PHE A 443 15.35 -12.31 -16.43
C PHE A 443 13.90 -11.87 -16.41
N ASP A 444 13.16 -12.00 -17.51
CA ASP A 444 11.74 -11.69 -17.58
C ASP A 444 10.92 -12.55 -16.57
N LEU A 445 11.18 -13.86 -16.51
CA LEU A 445 10.52 -14.78 -15.58
C LEU A 445 10.80 -14.40 -14.11
N LEU A 446 12.05 -14.06 -13.78
CA LEU A 446 12.43 -13.64 -12.43
C LEU A 446 11.79 -12.30 -12.06
N ALA A 447 11.70 -11.33 -12.98
CA ALA A 447 11.04 -10.07 -12.76
C ALA A 447 9.54 -10.24 -12.48
N VAL A 448 8.85 -11.13 -13.21
CA VAL A 448 7.46 -11.50 -12.93
C VAL A 448 7.33 -12.13 -11.55
N ALA A 449 8.22 -13.05 -11.20
CA ALA A 449 8.21 -13.71 -9.89
C ALA A 449 8.46 -12.74 -8.73
N ILE A 450 9.39 -11.78 -8.91
CA ILE A 450 9.67 -10.73 -7.93
C ILE A 450 8.44 -9.84 -7.76
N ASN A 451 7.88 -9.31 -8.86
CA ASN A 451 6.73 -8.42 -8.80
C ASN A 451 5.51 -9.10 -8.14
N THR A 452 5.16 -10.29 -8.61
CA THR A 452 3.99 -11.00 -8.09
C THR A 452 4.23 -11.57 -6.70
N GLY A 453 5.44 -11.98 -6.38
CA GLY A 453 5.86 -12.44 -5.06
C GLY A 453 5.83 -11.34 -4.01
N THR A 454 6.19 -10.10 -4.35
CA THR A 454 6.07 -8.96 -3.42
C THR A 454 4.63 -8.54 -3.18
N ASN A 455 3.79 -8.59 -4.21
CA ASN A 455 2.41 -8.06 -4.15
C ASN A 455 1.39 -9.05 -3.57
N ILE A 456 1.39 -10.31 -4.04
CA ILE A 456 0.29 -11.24 -3.76
C ILE A 456 0.35 -11.78 -2.32
N PRO A 457 1.47 -12.33 -1.81
CA PRO A 457 1.54 -12.81 -0.44
C PRO A 457 1.53 -11.71 0.62
N SER A 458 1.80 -10.46 0.25
CA SER A 458 1.86 -9.32 1.18
C SER A 458 0.55 -9.04 1.90
N VAL A 459 -0.60 -9.49 1.36
CA VAL A 459 -1.91 -9.43 2.04
C VAL A 459 -1.95 -10.22 3.35
N ALA A 460 -0.91 -10.99 3.68
CA ALA A 460 -0.81 -11.73 4.92
C ALA A 460 -0.86 -10.86 6.17
N THR A 461 -0.29 -9.66 6.09
CA THR A 461 -0.20 -8.75 7.24
C THR A 461 -0.48 -7.29 6.85
N PRO A 462 -0.90 -6.46 7.81
CA PRO A 462 -1.06 -5.03 7.55
C PRO A 462 0.24 -4.33 7.12
N ASN A 463 1.39 -4.80 7.56
CA ASN A 463 2.68 -4.21 7.22
C ASN A 463 3.10 -4.49 5.77
N GLY A 464 2.74 -5.66 5.26
CA GLY A 464 3.07 -6.06 3.90
C GLY A 464 2.24 -5.34 2.83
N GLN A 465 1.04 -4.85 3.17
CA GLN A 465 0.15 -4.22 2.19
C GLN A 465 -0.23 -2.81 2.63
N ALA A 466 0.18 -1.81 1.87
CA ALA A 466 -0.05 -0.40 2.20
C ALA A 466 -1.53 -0.07 2.44
N ALA A 467 -2.44 -0.62 1.64
CA ALA A 467 -3.89 -0.46 1.80
C ALA A 467 -4.38 -1.02 3.16
N PHE A 468 -3.82 -2.13 3.63
CA PHE A 468 -4.17 -2.73 4.92
C PHE A 468 -3.64 -1.91 6.08
N LEU A 469 -2.39 -1.45 5.98
CA LEU A 469 -1.79 -0.57 6.99
C LEU A 469 -2.60 0.73 7.11
N PHE A 470 -2.95 1.32 5.97
CA PHE A 470 -3.74 2.55 5.91
C PHE A 470 -5.15 2.35 6.53
N LEU A 471 -5.82 1.23 6.20
CA LEU A 471 -7.11 0.89 6.83
C LEU A 471 -6.97 0.75 8.35
N LEU A 472 -5.92 0.08 8.83
CA LEU A 472 -5.73 -0.18 10.25
C LEU A 472 -5.36 1.09 11.04
N THR A 473 -4.69 2.06 10.41
CA THR A 473 -4.33 3.36 11.01
C THR A 473 -5.42 4.41 10.87
N SER A 474 -6.45 4.16 10.07
CA SER A 474 -7.54 5.09 9.83
C SER A 474 -8.47 5.26 11.02
N SER A 475 -9.26 6.34 11.01
CA SER A 475 -10.33 6.58 11.98
C SER A 475 -11.42 5.49 11.97
N LEU A 476 -11.55 4.73 10.88
CA LEU A 476 -12.53 3.65 10.77
C LEU A 476 -12.18 2.44 11.63
N ALA A 477 -10.90 2.08 11.75
CA ALA A 477 -10.48 0.85 12.43
C ALA A 477 -11.01 0.72 13.86
N PRO A 478 -10.89 1.73 14.75
CA PRO A 478 -11.49 1.67 16.08
C PRO A 478 -13.03 1.62 16.02
N LEU A 479 -13.69 2.33 15.10
CA LEU A 479 -15.14 2.36 14.98
C LEU A 479 -15.71 0.96 14.66
N ILE A 480 -15.07 0.21 13.79
CA ILE A 480 -15.49 -1.16 13.44
C ILE A 480 -14.77 -2.23 14.27
N ARG A 481 -14.02 -1.83 15.30
CA ARG A 481 -13.24 -2.71 16.19
C ARG A 481 -12.32 -3.65 15.39
N LEU A 482 -11.61 -3.12 14.40
CA LEU A 482 -10.61 -3.82 13.60
C LEU A 482 -9.24 -3.67 14.28
N SER A 483 -8.66 -4.79 14.71
CA SER A 483 -7.31 -4.86 15.28
C SER A 483 -6.35 -5.56 14.32
N TYR A 484 -5.03 -5.40 14.55
CA TYR A 484 -3.99 -6.07 13.77
C TYR A 484 -4.23 -7.58 13.66
N GLY A 485 -4.36 -8.28 14.80
CA GLY A 485 -4.57 -9.73 14.79
C GLY A 485 -5.88 -10.15 14.12
N ARG A 486 -6.94 -9.34 14.22
CA ARG A 486 -8.21 -9.60 13.54
C ARG A 486 -8.08 -9.43 12.03
N MET A 487 -7.32 -8.43 11.59
CA MET A 487 -7.05 -8.21 10.17
C MET A 487 -6.27 -9.38 9.57
N VAL A 488 -5.19 -9.82 10.23
CA VAL A 488 -4.41 -11.01 9.83
C VAL A 488 -5.30 -12.25 9.76
N PHE A 489 -6.15 -12.47 10.78
CA PHE A 489 -7.08 -13.60 10.78
C PHE A 489 -8.07 -13.56 9.62
N MET A 490 -8.63 -12.38 9.30
CA MET A 490 -9.55 -12.21 8.18
C MET A 490 -8.84 -12.31 6.82
N ALA A 491 -7.59 -11.91 6.72
CA ALA A 491 -6.78 -11.99 5.50
C ALA A 491 -6.25 -13.41 5.21
N LEU A 492 -6.14 -14.27 6.22
CA LEU A 492 -5.54 -15.61 6.12
C LEU A 492 -6.06 -16.46 4.96
N PRO A 493 -7.40 -16.60 4.74
CA PRO A 493 -7.90 -17.39 3.62
C PRO A 493 -7.46 -16.83 2.25
N TYR A 494 -7.40 -15.52 2.11
CA TYR A 494 -6.90 -14.87 0.90
C TYR A 494 -5.40 -15.11 0.72
N THR A 495 -4.62 -14.94 1.78
CA THR A 495 -3.17 -15.21 1.76
C THR A 495 -2.88 -16.61 1.25
N LEU A 496 -3.61 -17.61 1.73
CA LEU A 496 -3.41 -18.99 1.33
C LEU A 496 -3.87 -19.23 -0.13
N THR A 497 -5.10 -18.85 -0.47
CA THR A 497 -5.63 -19.13 -1.82
C THR A 497 -4.90 -18.37 -2.90
N MET A 498 -4.65 -17.06 -2.71
CA MET A 498 -3.95 -16.22 -3.66
C MET A 498 -2.46 -16.57 -3.72
N GLY A 499 -1.80 -16.75 -2.57
CA GLY A 499 -0.38 -17.07 -2.49
C GLY A 499 -0.04 -18.41 -3.16
N ILE A 500 -0.83 -19.45 -2.89
CA ILE A 500 -0.64 -20.76 -3.53
C ILE A 500 -0.92 -20.68 -5.03
N THR A 501 -2.00 -20.03 -5.45
CA THR A 501 -2.34 -19.89 -6.88
C THR A 501 -1.26 -19.07 -7.62
N GLY A 502 -0.77 -17.99 -7.02
CA GLY A 502 0.31 -17.19 -7.61
C GLY A 502 1.60 -17.99 -7.75
N TRP A 503 2.00 -18.74 -6.71
CA TRP A 503 3.16 -19.62 -6.78
C TRP A 503 3.01 -20.69 -7.86
N MET A 504 1.84 -21.34 -7.94
CA MET A 504 1.55 -22.35 -8.97
C MET A 504 1.61 -21.73 -10.37
N ALA A 505 1.07 -20.53 -10.55
CA ALA A 505 1.10 -19.82 -11.83
C ALA A 505 2.52 -19.47 -12.25
N VAL A 506 3.34 -18.94 -11.33
CA VAL A 506 4.76 -18.66 -11.56
C VAL A 506 5.53 -19.92 -11.92
N GLN A 507 5.27 -21.05 -11.22
CA GLN A 507 6.03 -22.28 -11.37
C GLN A 507 5.62 -23.11 -12.59
N TRP A 508 4.37 -23.03 -13.07
CA TRP A 508 3.86 -23.95 -14.10
C TRP A 508 3.17 -23.29 -15.29
N ILE A 509 2.79 -22.02 -15.22
CA ILE A 509 2.12 -21.34 -16.33
C ILE A 509 3.09 -20.44 -17.09
N LEU A 510 4.07 -19.84 -16.39
CA LEU A 510 5.07 -18.98 -17.03
C LEU A 510 6.19 -19.75 -17.73
N GLN A 511 6.41 -21.01 -17.40
CA GLN A 511 7.44 -21.88 -18.02
C GLN A 511 6.90 -22.51 -19.34
#